data_b5e6868905311037617a4c012b5d2357
#
_entry.id   b5e6868905311037617a4c012b5d2357
#
_cell.length_a   1.000
_cell.length_b   1.000
_cell.length_c   1.000
_cell.angle_alpha   90.00
_cell.angle_beta   90.00
_cell.angle_gamma   90.00
#
_symmetry.space_group_name_H-M   'P 1'
#
loop_
_entity.id
_entity.type
_entity.pdbx_description
1 polymer ?
#
loop_
_entity_poly.entity_id
_entity_poly.type
_entity_poly.pdbx_seq_one_letter_code
_entity_poly.pdbx_strand_id
1 'polypeptide(L)'
;MKNKQIAKIFFEIADILETQGVQWKPAAYRKAAITIESLSEDIEEVWKRGELKELPGVGENIARKIEEILKTGTLGYYGRLKKELPVDFDELTSIQGLGPKKVKKLYEQLGVKDISDLKEVLQKHKIRKLEGFGEKCEEDIAKGIELLEKTKGRALLGFALPEARSIMNKLKEHSSVGRISIAGSARRMKETIGDIDILITSNRPAEVMDLFTSLPEVERVLAKGQTKTSVMLKMGLGCDIRVLDEGSFGSALQYFTGSKEHNIHLRRIAIGKGLKLSEYGVFRGDKKIAGKTEEEVYAALGIPYIPPELREDEGEIEAAEKGKLPKLVEYADVKGDLHVHTKWSDGSHSIEEMALEAKRMGMEYVCIADHSKGLGVARGLDEKRLSQQLKEIDKLELSGITVLKGAEVNILKDGRLDLGDKALKELDVVIGAVHSNFNMEKEEMTGRIGRAMENEHMDILAHPTGRLIGRREGYKVDIDKILEKAKETKTAIEINAWPERLDISDIHIRQAVERGILLSIGTDAHAMDQLHFIELGVGMARRGWCGKKDILNTFGPKELLKKLK
;
A
#
# COMPACT_ATOMS: atom_id res chain seq x y z
N MET A 1 -15.64 -7.65 -3.52
CA MET A 1 -16.22 -6.42 -4.13
C MET A 1 -17.39 -5.85 -3.34
N LYS A 2 -18.35 -6.65 -2.89
CA LYS A 2 -19.51 -6.20 -2.09
C LYS A 2 -19.09 -5.61 -0.75
N ASN A 3 -18.06 -6.14 -0.09
CA ASN A 3 -17.53 -5.63 1.17
C ASN A 3 -17.15 -4.14 1.08
N LYS A 4 -16.32 -3.76 0.10
CA LYS A 4 -15.91 -2.36 -0.08
C LYS A 4 -17.09 -1.43 -0.38
N GLN A 5 -18.05 -1.90 -1.17
CA GLN A 5 -19.23 -1.11 -1.51
C GLN A 5 -20.11 -0.86 -0.28
N ILE A 6 -20.33 -1.87 0.55
CA ILE A 6 -21.12 -1.76 1.79
C ILE A 6 -20.37 -0.91 2.83
N ALA A 7 -19.06 -1.13 2.99
CA ALA A 7 -18.22 -0.35 3.87
C ALA A 7 -18.25 1.15 3.49
N LYS A 8 -18.12 1.48 2.21
CA LYS A 8 -18.23 2.84 1.69
C LYS A 8 -19.56 3.50 2.06
N ILE A 9 -20.69 2.81 1.84
CA ILE A 9 -22.03 3.31 2.23
C ILE A 9 -22.09 3.59 3.73
N PHE A 10 -21.49 2.75 4.57
CA PHE A 10 -21.51 2.92 6.01
C PHE A 10 -20.58 4.05 6.48
N PHE A 11 -19.43 4.25 5.85
CA PHE A 11 -18.59 5.42 6.10
C PHE A 11 -19.33 6.72 5.76
N GLU A 12 -19.97 6.80 4.59
CA GLU A 12 -20.75 7.97 4.20
C GLU A 12 -21.93 8.23 5.16
N ILE A 13 -22.64 7.19 5.60
CA ILE A 13 -23.69 7.32 6.63
C ILE A 13 -23.09 7.89 7.93
N ALA A 14 -21.94 7.40 8.36
CA ALA A 14 -21.28 7.92 9.57
C ALA A 14 -20.94 9.41 9.43
N ASP A 15 -20.40 9.80 8.29
CA ASP A 15 -20.02 11.19 8.01
C ASP A 15 -21.24 12.13 7.98
N ILE A 16 -22.31 11.73 7.30
CA ILE A 16 -23.56 12.51 7.28
C ILE A 16 -24.13 12.66 8.71
N LEU A 17 -24.21 11.56 9.48
CA LEU A 17 -24.71 11.60 10.85
C LEU A 17 -23.83 12.45 11.79
N GLU A 18 -22.52 12.41 11.60
CA GLU A 18 -21.61 13.29 12.36
C GLU A 18 -21.87 14.76 12.07
N THR A 19 -22.14 15.12 10.80
CA THR A 19 -22.50 16.50 10.44
C THR A 19 -23.82 16.94 11.03
N GLN A 20 -24.74 16.01 11.29
CA GLN A 20 -26.03 16.27 11.94
C GLN A 20 -25.92 16.34 13.47
N GLY A 21 -24.71 16.13 14.04
CA GLY A 21 -24.49 16.16 15.48
C GLY A 21 -25.03 14.93 16.23
N VAL A 22 -25.32 13.84 15.52
CA VAL A 22 -25.82 12.59 16.12
C VAL A 22 -24.70 11.96 16.94
N GLN A 23 -24.97 11.65 18.21
CA GLN A 23 -24.00 10.96 19.08
C GLN A 23 -24.07 9.44 18.88
N TRP A 24 -22.94 8.75 19.10
CA TRP A 24 -22.77 7.28 19.13
C TRP A 24 -22.99 6.55 17.81
N LYS A 25 -23.96 6.93 16.98
CA LYS A 25 -24.25 6.24 15.71
C LYS A 25 -23.10 6.33 14.69
N PRO A 26 -22.45 7.49 14.47
CA PRO A 26 -21.32 7.58 13.55
C PRO A 26 -20.21 6.57 13.87
N ALA A 27 -19.81 6.46 15.15
CA ALA A 27 -18.80 5.51 15.59
C ALA A 27 -19.21 4.05 15.35
N ALA A 28 -20.49 3.71 15.56
CA ALA A 28 -20.99 2.37 15.29
C ALA A 28 -20.94 2.01 13.80
N TYR A 29 -21.33 2.95 12.91
CA TYR A 29 -21.24 2.73 11.45
C TYR A 29 -19.81 2.63 10.98
N ARG A 30 -18.88 3.48 11.47
CA ARG A 30 -17.45 3.39 11.13
C ARG A 30 -16.86 2.05 11.57
N LYS A 31 -17.19 1.59 12.80
CA LYS A 31 -16.73 0.29 13.29
C LYS A 31 -17.21 -0.84 12.40
N ALA A 32 -18.50 -0.85 12.03
CA ALA A 32 -19.05 -1.85 11.13
C ALA A 32 -18.42 -1.76 9.73
N ALA A 33 -18.19 -0.55 9.20
CA ALA A 33 -17.55 -0.33 7.91
C ALA A 33 -16.12 -0.91 7.88
N ILE A 34 -15.32 -0.61 8.90
CA ILE A 34 -13.95 -1.15 9.06
C ILE A 34 -13.98 -2.68 9.12
N THR A 35 -14.87 -3.25 9.95
CA THR A 35 -15.02 -4.71 10.05
C THR A 35 -15.38 -5.35 8.71
N ILE A 36 -16.34 -4.77 7.97
CA ILE A 36 -16.78 -5.29 6.67
C ILE A 36 -15.67 -5.15 5.62
N GLU A 37 -14.94 -4.03 5.62
CA GLU A 37 -13.83 -3.78 4.69
C GLU A 37 -12.67 -4.75 4.93
N SER A 38 -12.44 -5.15 6.19
CA SER A 38 -11.37 -6.07 6.59
C SER A 38 -11.73 -7.55 6.53
N LEU A 39 -12.96 -7.92 6.10
CA LEU A 39 -13.33 -9.32 5.94
C LEU A 39 -12.53 -9.99 4.83
N SER A 40 -11.95 -11.14 5.13
CA SER A 40 -11.24 -12.01 4.18
C SER A 40 -12.16 -12.76 3.22
N GLU A 41 -13.47 -12.84 3.55
CA GLU A 41 -14.50 -13.49 2.74
C GLU A 41 -15.58 -12.49 2.29
N ASP A 42 -16.37 -12.86 1.27
CA ASP A 42 -17.47 -12.01 0.83
C ASP A 42 -18.57 -11.99 1.90
N ILE A 43 -18.96 -10.79 2.31
CA ILE A 43 -20.01 -10.58 3.32
C ILE A 43 -21.34 -11.25 2.95
N GLU A 44 -21.57 -11.54 1.67
CA GLU A 44 -22.74 -12.32 1.23
C GLU A 44 -22.67 -13.76 1.73
N GLU A 45 -21.50 -14.38 1.83
CA GLU A 45 -21.35 -15.72 2.38
C GLU A 45 -21.59 -15.73 3.89
N VAL A 46 -21.10 -14.70 4.61
CA VAL A 46 -21.39 -14.50 6.04
C VAL A 46 -22.90 -14.33 6.25
N TRP A 47 -23.57 -13.56 5.38
CA TRP A 47 -25.02 -13.40 5.42
C TRP A 47 -25.77 -14.72 5.17
N LYS A 48 -25.38 -15.52 4.16
CA LYS A 48 -26.00 -16.82 3.86
C LYS A 48 -25.93 -17.81 5.02
N ARG A 49 -24.84 -17.75 5.81
CA ARG A 49 -24.68 -18.54 7.04
C ARG A 49 -25.46 -18.00 8.24
N GLY A 50 -26.02 -16.78 8.13
CA GLY A 50 -26.75 -16.13 9.24
C GLY A 50 -25.83 -15.47 10.29
N GLU A 51 -24.54 -15.31 10.03
CA GLU A 51 -23.49 -14.93 10.99
C GLU A 51 -23.20 -13.41 11.04
N LEU A 52 -23.97 -12.58 10.32
CA LEU A 52 -23.73 -11.12 10.30
C LEU A 52 -23.63 -10.46 11.68
N LYS A 53 -24.38 -10.98 12.66
CA LYS A 53 -24.39 -10.42 14.04
C LYS A 53 -23.16 -10.82 14.86
N GLU A 54 -22.41 -11.79 14.40
CA GLU A 54 -21.17 -12.24 15.03
C GLU A 54 -20.00 -11.33 14.66
N LEU A 55 -20.17 -10.54 13.60
CA LEU A 55 -19.15 -9.59 13.17
C LEU A 55 -18.98 -8.44 14.19
N PRO A 56 -17.73 -8.09 14.57
CA PRO A 56 -17.47 -7.00 15.49
C PRO A 56 -18.09 -5.67 15.04
N GLY A 57 -18.92 -5.07 15.88
CA GLY A 57 -19.60 -3.81 15.57
C GLY A 57 -20.85 -3.92 14.71
N VAL A 58 -21.25 -5.13 14.30
CA VAL A 58 -22.46 -5.40 13.54
C VAL A 58 -23.58 -5.87 14.47
N GLY A 59 -24.31 -4.92 15.05
CA GLY A 59 -25.54 -5.21 15.80
C GLY A 59 -26.73 -5.42 14.87
N GLU A 60 -27.89 -5.82 15.44
CA GLU A 60 -29.11 -6.18 14.69
C GLU A 60 -29.55 -5.12 13.66
N ASN A 61 -29.46 -3.84 14.00
CA ASN A 61 -29.86 -2.76 13.09
C ASN A 61 -28.91 -2.61 11.89
N ILE A 62 -27.62 -2.86 12.09
CA ILE A 62 -26.62 -2.82 11.03
C ILE A 62 -26.72 -4.07 10.18
N ALA A 63 -26.89 -5.26 10.78
CA ALA A 63 -27.10 -6.51 10.08
C ALA A 63 -28.29 -6.44 9.11
N ARG A 64 -29.44 -5.90 9.56
CA ARG A 64 -30.60 -5.69 8.67
C ARG A 64 -30.32 -4.76 7.49
N LYS A 65 -29.47 -3.74 7.66
CA LYS A 65 -29.08 -2.85 6.58
C LYS A 65 -28.13 -3.51 5.58
N ILE A 66 -27.20 -4.33 6.08
CA ILE A 66 -26.35 -5.17 5.22
C ILE A 66 -27.23 -6.10 4.38
N GLU A 67 -28.17 -6.78 5.01
CA GLU A 67 -29.12 -7.66 4.34
C GLU A 67 -29.96 -6.92 3.28
N GLU A 68 -30.44 -5.69 3.58
CA GLU A 68 -31.17 -4.85 2.62
C GLU A 68 -30.31 -4.57 1.38
N ILE A 69 -29.06 -4.17 1.59
CA ILE A 69 -28.14 -3.90 0.48
C ILE A 69 -27.87 -5.16 -0.34
N LEU A 70 -27.63 -6.29 0.31
CA LEU A 70 -27.36 -7.57 -0.38
C LEU A 70 -28.54 -8.06 -1.20
N LYS A 71 -29.77 -7.85 -0.71
CA LYS A 71 -31.00 -8.27 -1.39
C LYS A 71 -31.43 -7.33 -2.52
N THR A 72 -31.26 -6.03 -2.33
CA THR A 72 -31.86 -5.00 -3.21
C THR A 72 -30.84 -4.18 -3.99
N GLY A 73 -29.56 -4.28 -3.67
CA GLY A 73 -28.48 -3.44 -4.20
C GLY A 73 -28.49 -2.01 -3.65
N THR A 74 -29.45 -1.63 -2.79
CA THR A 74 -29.63 -0.27 -2.30
C THR A 74 -29.97 -0.26 -0.81
N LEU A 75 -29.82 0.90 -0.15
CA LEU A 75 -30.23 1.12 1.23
C LEU A 75 -31.12 2.35 1.32
N GLY A 76 -32.42 2.15 1.59
CA GLY A 76 -33.40 3.21 1.67
C GLY A 76 -33.06 4.28 2.72
N TYR A 77 -32.44 3.87 3.82
CA TYR A 77 -31.94 4.80 4.84
C TYR A 77 -30.86 5.74 4.29
N TYR A 78 -29.87 5.20 3.58
CA TYR A 78 -28.81 5.97 2.93
C TYR A 78 -29.36 6.92 1.86
N GLY A 79 -30.30 6.45 1.04
CA GLY A 79 -30.95 7.28 0.02
C GLY A 79 -31.71 8.49 0.61
N ARG A 80 -32.31 8.36 1.80
CA ARG A 80 -32.92 9.50 2.52
C ARG A 80 -31.87 10.51 3.00
N LEU A 81 -30.79 10.03 3.62
CA LEU A 81 -29.70 10.88 4.10
C LEU A 81 -29.05 11.69 2.95
N LYS A 82 -28.81 11.04 1.80
CA LYS A 82 -28.28 11.73 0.61
C LYS A 82 -29.20 12.79 0.02
N LYS A 83 -30.51 12.62 0.15
CA LYS A 83 -31.47 13.67 -0.26
C LYS A 83 -31.45 14.89 0.65
N GLU A 84 -31.21 14.69 1.94
CA GLU A 84 -31.11 15.78 2.91
C GLU A 84 -29.80 16.58 2.75
N LEU A 85 -28.73 15.94 2.33
CA LEU A 85 -27.41 16.56 2.13
C LEU A 85 -26.77 16.03 0.85
N PRO A 86 -27.04 16.67 -0.31
CA PRO A 86 -26.59 16.21 -1.63
C PRO A 86 -25.13 16.62 -1.89
N VAL A 87 -24.21 16.03 -1.12
CA VAL A 87 -22.77 16.28 -1.17
C VAL A 87 -22.04 14.96 -1.41
N ASP A 88 -21.00 14.97 -2.23
CA ASP A 88 -20.09 13.85 -2.37
C ASP A 88 -19.09 13.84 -1.21
N PHE A 89 -19.50 13.23 -0.09
CA PHE A 89 -18.68 13.18 1.11
C PHE A 89 -17.42 12.36 0.91
N ASP A 90 -17.48 11.25 0.16
CA ASP A 90 -16.35 10.38 -0.06
C ASP A 90 -15.25 11.12 -0.82
N GLU A 91 -15.62 11.80 -1.90
CA GLU A 91 -14.67 12.57 -2.70
C GLU A 91 -14.10 13.76 -1.92
N LEU A 92 -14.96 14.54 -1.23
CA LEU A 92 -14.51 15.74 -0.51
C LEU A 92 -13.75 15.44 0.78
N THR A 93 -14.12 14.40 1.54
CA THR A 93 -13.39 14.03 2.77
C THR A 93 -12.08 13.30 2.48
N SER A 94 -11.86 12.81 1.26
CA SER A 94 -10.56 12.30 0.82
C SER A 94 -9.49 13.40 0.73
N ILE A 95 -9.92 14.67 0.65
CA ILE A 95 -9.02 15.82 0.57
C ILE A 95 -8.48 16.15 1.97
N GLN A 96 -7.16 16.21 2.08
CA GLN A 96 -6.49 16.55 3.34
C GLN A 96 -7.03 17.86 3.93
N GLY A 97 -7.40 17.81 5.20
CA GLY A 97 -7.93 18.98 5.93
C GLY A 97 -9.44 19.23 5.80
N LEU A 98 -10.15 18.41 4.99
CA LEU A 98 -11.61 18.44 4.87
C LEU A 98 -12.25 17.26 5.59
N GLY A 99 -12.55 17.43 6.86
CA GLY A 99 -13.41 16.47 7.57
C GLY A 99 -14.91 16.76 7.35
N PRO A 100 -15.82 15.82 7.72
CA PRO A 100 -17.26 15.94 7.46
C PRO A 100 -17.88 17.27 7.90
N LYS A 101 -17.48 17.81 9.05
CA LYS A 101 -17.97 19.12 9.55
C LYS A 101 -17.58 20.29 8.65
N LYS A 102 -16.36 20.28 8.12
CA LYS A 102 -15.89 21.30 7.19
C LYS A 102 -16.59 21.18 5.85
N VAL A 103 -16.78 19.97 5.33
CA VAL A 103 -17.53 19.69 4.11
C VAL A 103 -18.96 20.23 4.22
N LYS A 104 -19.66 19.94 5.33
CA LYS A 104 -20.98 20.50 5.59
C LYS A 104 -20.98 22.04 5.57
N LYS A 105 -20.02 22.67 6.25
CA LYS A 105 -19.90 24.15 6.30
C LYS A 105 -19.65 24.75 4.92
N LEU A 106 -18.83 24.10 4.08
CA LEU A 106 -18.60 24.50 2.69
C LEU A 106 -19.88 24.40 1.85
N TYR A 107 -20.66 23.32 2.04
CA TYR A 107 -21.94 23.17 1.37
C TYR A 107 -22.95 24.26 1.81
N GLU A 108 -23.15 24.44 3.11
CA GLU A 108 -24.13 25.38 3.64
C GLU A 108 -23.82 26.86 3.31
N GLN A 109 -22.53 27.23 3.27
CA GLN A 109 -22.14 28.64 3.10
C GLN A 109 -21.69 28.99 1.67
N LEU A 110 -21.21 28.02 0.90
CA LEU A 110 -20.69 28.24 -0.45
C LEU A 110 -21.34 27.35 -1.51
N GLY A 111 -22.24 26.44 -1.13
CA GLY A 111 -22.95 25.56 -2.05
C GLY A 111 -22.07 24.42 -2.64
N VAL A 112 -20.90 24.13 -2.06
CA VAL A 112 -19.95 23.11 -2.55
C VAL A 112 -20.53 21.71 -2.37
N LYS A 113 -20.71 20.98 -3.47
CA LYS A 113 -21.24 19.61 -3.49
C LYS A 113 -20.20 18.58 -3.90
N ASP A 114 -19.25 18.97 -4.72
CA ASP A 114 -18.20 18.11 -5.29
C ASP A 114 -16.88 18.89 -5.46
N ILE A 115 -15.86 18.22 -6.01
CA ILE A 115 -14.55 18.84 -6.26
C ILE A 115 -14.62 19.97 -7.27
N SER A 116 -15.52 19.92 -8.24
CA SER A 116 -15.66 21.00 -9.24
C SER A 116 -16.09 22.30 -8.59
N ASP A 117 -17.12 22.23 -7.75
CA ASP A 117 -17.60 23.38 -6.97
C ASP A 117 -16.49 23.88 -6.01
N LEU A 118 -15.76 22.93 -5.39
CA LEU A 118 -14.67 23.26 -4.46
C LEU A 118 -13.54 24.03 -5.17
N LYS A 119 -13.16 23.64 -6.37
CA LYS A 119 -12.17 24.36 -7.19
C LYS A 119 -12.61 25.76 -7.54
N GLU A 120 -13.88 25.93 -7.90
CA GLU A 120 -14.42 27.25 -8.25
C GLU A 120 -14.33 28.22 -7.06
N VAL A 121 -14.68 27.76 -5.86
CA VAL A 121 -14.62 28.62 -4.66
C VAL A 121 -13.19 28.88 -4.19
N LEU A 122 -12.24 27.92 -4.41
CA LEU A 122 -10.80 28.10 -4.17
C LEU A 122 -10.21 29.18 -5.07
N GLN A 123 -10.46 29.12 -6.40
CA GLN A 123 -9.96 30.12 -7.36
C GLN A 123 -10.42 31.55 -6.99
N LYS A 124 -11.59 31.68 -6.37
CA LYS A 124 -12.16 32.95 -5.91
C LYS A 124 -11.75 33.34 -4.48
N HIS A 125 -10.86 32.57 -3.85
CA HIS A 125 -10.41 32.76 -2.46
C HIS A 125 -11.56 32.95 -1.46
N LYS A 126 -12.66 32.20 -1.64
CA LYS A 126 -13.84 32.30 -0.79
C LYS A 126 -13.71 31.50 0.51
N ILE A 127 -12.93 30.42 0.51
CA ILE A 127 -12.80 29.49 1.63
C ILE A 127 -12.11 30.17 2.82
N ARG A 128 -11.01 30.90 2.59
CA ARG A 128 -10.25 31.60 3.64
C ARG A 128 -11.07 32.64 4.42
N LYS A 129 -12.20 33.09 3.85
CA LYS A 129 -13.11 34.06 4.45
C LYS A 129 -14.11 33.42 5.42
N LEU A 130 -14.21 32.12 5.44
CA LEU A 130 -15.11 31.40 6.31
C LEU A 130 -14.48 31.25 7.70
N GLU A 131 -15.32 31.45 8.73
CA GLU A 131 -14.90 31.20 10.11
C GLU A 131 -14.41 29.77 10.31
N GLY A 132 -13.20 29.60 10.88
CA GLY A 132 -12.56 28.27 11.12
C GLY A 132 -11.82 27.69 9.92
N PHE A 133 -11.68 28.42 8.80
CA PHE A 133 -10.82 28.00 7.68
C PHE A 133 -9.58 28.89 7.61
N GLY A 134 -9.41 29.97 7.27
CA GLY A 134 -8.19 30.77 7.13
C GLY A 134 -7.35 30.38 5.89
N GLU A 135 -6.31 31.16 5.67
CA GLU A 135 -5.46 31.05 4.47
C GLU A 135 -4.73 29.71 4.37
N LYS A 136 -4.09 29.27 5.45
CA LYS A 136 -3.38 27.98 5.51
C LYS A 136 -4.31 26.80 5.21
N CYS A 137 -5.55 26.82 5.71
CA CYS A 137 -6.52 25.76 5.43
C CYS A 137 -6.93 25.73 3.96
N GLU A 138 -7.10 26.88 3.32
CA GLU A 138 -7.39 26.99 1.90
C GLU A 138 -6.24 26.46 1.04
N GLU A 139 -4.98 26.78 1.41
CA GLU A 139 -3.78 26.24 0.76
C GLU A 139 -3.68 24.70 0.90
N ASP A 140 -3.93 24.17 2.08
CA ASP A 140 -3.91 22.73 2.35
C ASP A 140 -4.96 21.99 1.52
N ILE A 141 -6.16 22.57 1.38
CA ILE A 141 -7.24 22.05 0.51
C ILE A 141 -6.80 22.07 -0.96
N ALA A 142 -6.17 23.16 -1.42
CA ALA A 142 -5.71 23.27 -2.79
C ALA A 142 -4.66 22.20 -3.11
N LYS A 143 -3.69 21.98 -2.21
CA LYS A 143 -2.69 20.89 -2.32
C LYS A 143 -3.34 19.51 -2.32
N GLY A 144 -4.33 19.30 -1.44
CA GLY A 144 -5.07 18.04 -1.40
C GLY A 144 -5.80 17.72 -2.70
N ILE A 145 -6.38 18.72 -3.36
CA ILE A 145 -6.98 18.56 -4.70
C ILE A 145 -5.91 18.22 -5.74
N GLU A 146 -4.77 18.92 -5.74
CA GLU A 146 -3.67 18.64 -6.66
C GLU A 146 -3.16 17.19 -6.52
N LEU A 147 -3.02 16.72 -5.27
CA LEU A 147 -2.63 15.35 -4.97
C LEU A 147 -3.65 14.33 -5.50
N LEU A 148 -4.94 14.59 -5.28
CA LEU A 148 -6.02 13.74 -5.78
C LEU A 148 -6.04 13.70 -7.31
N GLU A 149 -5.78 14.81 -7.99
CA GLU A 149 -5.71 14.86 -9.45
C GLU A 149 -4.50 14.10 -10.01
N LYS A 150 -3.35 14.18 -9.35
CA LYS A 150 -2.15 13.40 -9.73
C LYS A 150 -2.38 11.89 -9.64
N THR A 151 -3.28 11.47 -8.74
CA THR A 151 -3.62 10.05 -8.56
C THR A 151 -4.90 9.63 -9.28
N LYS A 152 -5.64 10.57 -9.85
CA LYS A 152 -6.90 10.30 -10.58
C LYS A 152 -6.67 9.31 -11.73
N GLY A 153 -7.45 8.24 -11.74
CA GLY A 153 -7.32 7.17 -12.73
C GLY A 153 -6.14 6.21 -12.46
N ARG A 154 -5.51 6.30 -11.30
CA ARG A 154 -4.48 5.35 -10.85
C ARG A 154 -5.00 4.53 -9.69
N ALA A 155 -4.59 3.27 -9.62
CA ALA A 155 -4.89 2.38 -8.49
C ALA A 155 -3.62 2.13 -7.65
N LEU A 156 -3.78 1.93 -6.35
CA LEU A 156 -2.70 1.47 -5.50
C LEU A 156 -2.25 0.07 -5.91
N LEU A 157 -0.94 -0.15 -5.92
CA LEU A 157 -0.35 -1.43 -6.32
C LEU A 157 -0.95 -2.61 -5.55
N GLY A 158 -1.12 -2.47 -4.23
CA GLY A 158 -1.64 -3.54 -3.38
C GLY A 158 -3.05 -3.99 -3.71
N PHE A 159 -3.84 -3.18 -4.40
CA PHE A 159 -5.18 -3.57 -4.88
C PHE A 159 -5.18 -4.02 -6.34
N ALA A 160 -4.33 -3.44 -7.17
CA ALA A 160 -4.29 -3.75 -8.59
C ALA A 160 -3.48 -5.02 -8.91
N LEU A 161 -2.44 -5.34 -8.14
CA LEU A 161 -1.58 -6.50 -8.37
C LEU A 161 -2.31 -7.84 -8.16
N PRO A 162 -3.12 -8.03 -7.09
CA PRO A 162 -3.96 -9.23 -6.96
C PRO A 162 -4.94 -9.41 -8.11
N GLU A 163 -5.57 -8.33 -8.59
CA GLU A 163 -6.48 -8.37 -9.74
C GLU A 163 -5.75 -8.77 -11.03
N ALA A 164 -4.58 -8.16 -11.29
CA ALA A 164 -3.74 -8.51 -12.43
C ALA A 164 -3.34 -10.00 -12.42
N ARG A 165 -3.01 -10.54 -11.25
CA ARG A 165 -2.69 -11.96 -11.06
C ARG A 165 -3.89 -12.87 -11.25
N SER A 166 -5.07 -12.47 -10.76
CA SER A 166 -6.31 -13.21 -10.98
C SER A 166 -6.59 -13.38 -12.47
N ILE A 167 -6.54 -12.27 -13.22
CA ILE A 167 -6.70 -12.26 -14.68
C ILE A 167 -5.63 -13.14 -15.34
N MET A 168 -4.36 -12.96 -14.98
CA MET A 168 -3.25 -13.73 -15.53
C MET A 168 -3.42 -15.24 -15.29
N ASN A 169 -3.82 -15.65 -14.10
CA ASN A 169 -4.01 -17.06 -13.76
C ASN A 169 -5.15 -17.68 -14.58
N LYS A 170 -6.30 -16.99 -14.70
CA LYS A 170 -7.43 -17.47 -15.54
C LYS A 170 -7.06 -17.62 -17.00
N LEU A 171 -6.27 -16.67 -17.52
CA LEU A 171 -5.78 -16.75 -18.91
C LEU A 171 -4.79 -17.91 -19.09
N LYS A 172 -3.90 -18.12 -18.10
CA LYS A 172 -2.87 -19.17 -18.14
C LYS A 172 -3.44 -20.60 -18.18
N GLU A 173 -4.64 -20.80 -17.65
CA GLU A 173 -5.32 -22.11 -17.67
C GLU A 173 -5.78 -22.52 -19.09
N HIS A 174 -5.88 -21.56 -20.02
CA HIS A 174 -6.32 -21.85 -21.38
C HIS A 174 -5.21 -22.44 -22.24
N SER A 175 -5.53 -23.54 -22.94
CA SER A 175 -4.53 -24.33 -23.72
C SER A 175 -3.85 -23.57 -24.86
N SER A 176 -4.42 -22.46 -25.32
CA SER A 176 -3.82 -21.61 -26.36
C SER A 176 -2.82 -20.59 -25.81
N VAL A 177 -2.68 -20.47 -24.49
CA VAL A 177 -1.74 -19.56 -23.84
C VAL A 177 -0.41 -20.28 -23.57
N GLY A 178 0.67 -19.74 -24.13
CA GLY A 178 2.04 -20.19 -23.87
C GLY A 178 2.65 -19.43 -22.69
N ARG A 179 3.59 -18.52 -22.97
CA ARG A 179 4.15 -17.63 -21.94
C ARG A 179 3.17 -16.51 -21.61
N ILE A 180 3.10 -16.13 -20.33
CA ILE A 180 2.31 -15.00 -19.87
C ILE A 180 3.07 -14.26 -18.77
N SER A 181 3.00 -12.92 -18.77
CA SER A 181 3.64 -12.08 -17.75
C SER A 181 2.91 -10.75 -17.61
N ILE A 182 2.83 -10.26 -16.38
CA ILE A 182 2.51 -8.86 -16.09
C ILE A 182 3.70 -8.01 -16.55
N ALA A 183 3.43 -6.83 -17.08
CA ALA A 183 4.41 -5.83 -17.51
C ALA A 183 4.11 -4.46 -16.86
N GLY A 184 4.60 -3.37 -17.45
CA GLY A 184 4.29 -2.02 -17.02
C GLY A 184 4.79 -1.65 -15.62
N SER A 185 4.16 -0.65 -15.06
CA SER A 185 4.49 -0.14 -13.73
C SER A 185 4.18 -1.14 -12.61
N ALA A 186 3.24 -2.06 -12.81
CA ALA A 186 2.92 -3.13 -11.87
C ALA A 186 4.11 -4.10 -11.72
N ARG A 187 4.78 -4.47 -12.81
CA ARG A 187 5.97 -5.32 -12.76
C ARG A 187 7.17 -4.63 -12.11
N ARG A 188 7.26 -3.30 -12.26
CA ARG A 188 8.28 -2.50 -11.58
C ARG A 188 7.97 -2.20 -10.12
N MET A 189 6.87 -2.74 -9.57
CA MET A 189 6.43 -2.53 -8.19
C MET A 189 6.24 -1.03 -7.83
N LYS A 190 5.71 -0.21 -8.79
CA LYS A 190 5.39 1.20 -8.51
C LYS A 190 4.23 1.28 -7.51
N GLU A 191 4.29 2.20 -6.58
CA GLU A 191 3.28 2.43 -5.53
C GLU A 191 1.86 2.58 -6.07
N THR A 192 1.73 3.19 -7.26
CA THR A 192 0.47 3.33 -7.99
C THR A 192 0.65 2.93 -9.45
N ILE A 193 -0.38 2.38 -10.06
CA ILE A 193 -0.41 1.98 -11.47
C ILE A 193 -1.57 2.63 -12.21
N GLY A 194 -1.35 3.03 -13.47
CA GLY A 194 -2.37 3.67 -14.31
C GLY A 194 -3.21 2.66 -15.09
N ASP A 195 -2.61 1.54 -15.43
CA ASP A 195 -3.19 0.44 -16.19
C ASP A 195 -2.47 -0.87 -15.87
N ILE A 196 -3.09 -1.99 -16.20
CA ILE A 196 -2.50 -3.32 -16.12
C ILE A 196 -2.09 -3.74 -17.52
N ASP A 197 -0.80 -4.02 -17.74
CA ASP A 197 -0.28 -4.58 -18.97
C ASP A 197 0.01 -6.07 -18.78
N ILE A 198 -0.54 -6.92 -19.66
CA ILE A 198 -0.27 -8.37 -19.69
C ILE A 198 0.21 -8.76 -21.08
N LEU A 199 1.36 -9.46 -21.14
CA LEU A 199 1.93 -9.99 -22.36
C LEU A 199 1.74 -11.50 -22.42
N ILE A 200 1.37 -12.00 -23.60
CA ILE A 200 1.02 -13.40 -23.83
C ILE A 200 1.67 -13.89 -25.13
N THR A 201 2.16 -15.12 -25.14
CA THR A 201 2.44 -15.81 -26.41
C THR A 201 1.31 -16.77 -26.73
N SER A 202 0.84 -16.77 -27.97
CA SER A 202 -0.19 -17.69 -28.43
C SER A 202 -0.13 -17.86 -29.96
N ASN A 203 -0.43 -19.08 -30.41
CA ASN A 203 -0.66 -19.40 -31.82
C ASN A 203 -2.15 -19.24 -32.22
N ARG A 204 -3.03 -18.96 -31.25
CA ARG A 204 -4.47 -18.75 -31.43
C ARG A 204 -4.92 -17.44 -30.74
N PRO A 205 -4.42 -16.28 -31.20
CA PRO A 205 -4.65 -15.01 -30.51
C PRO A 205 -6.14 -14.65 -30.39
N ALA A 206 -6.98 -14.98 -31.36
CA ALA A 206 -8.41 -14.70 -31.31
C ALA A 206 -9.10 -15.35 -30.10
N GLU A 207 -8.77 -16.62 -29.80
CA GLU A 207 -9.33 -17.35 -28.65
C GLU A 207 -8.92 -16.68 -27.33
N VAL A 208 -7.67 -16.21 -27.22
CA VAL A 208 -7.17 -15.50 -26.04
C VAL A 208 -7.94 -14.16 -25.85
N MET A 209 -8.16 -13.43 -26.95
CA MET A 209 -8.90 -12.15 -26.91
C MET A 209 -10.37 -12.37 -26.54
N ASP A 210 -11.00 -13.44 -27.05
CA ASP A 210 -12.39 -13.80 -26.70
C ASP A 210 -12.50 -14.17 -25.23
N LEU A 211 -11.59 -15.01 -24.72
CA LEU A 211 -11.54 -15.37 -23.31
C LEU A 211 -11.37 -14.13 -22.43
N PHE A 212 -10.37 -13.29 -22.73
CA PHE A 212 -10.11 -12.08 -21.94
C PHE A 212 -11.31 -11.16 -21.84
N THR A 213 -11.99 -10.91 -22.97
CA THR A 213 -13.17 -10.03 -22.98
C THR A 213 -14.38 -10.63 -22.28
N SER A 214 -14.41 -11.94 -22.03
CA SER A 214 -15.48 -12.64 -21.32
C SER A 214 -15.25 -12.79 -19.82
N LEU A 215 -14.08 -12.38 -19.30
CA LEU A 215 -13.75 -12.51 -17.87
C LEU A 215 -14.74 -11.69 -17.01
N PRO A 216 -15.12 -12.22 -15.83
CA PRO A 216 -16.06 -11.55 -14.94
C PRO A 216 -15.55 -10.21 -14.38
N GLU A 217 -14.24 -9.99 -14.37
CA GLU A 217 -13.60 -8.75 -13.97
C GLU A 217 -13.81 -7.61 -14.97
N VAL A 218 -14.09 -7.93 -16.23
CA VAL A 218 -14.30 -6.95 -17.29
C VAL A 218 -15.64 -6.25 -17.13
N GLU A 219 -15.61 -4.92 -17.06
CA GLU A 219 -16.80 -4.07 -17.09
C GLU A 219 -17.24 -3.79 -18.52
N ARG A 220 -16.28 -3.35 -19.37
CA ARG A 220 -16.53 -3.04 -20.77
C ARG A 220 -15.27 -3.19 -21.62
N VAL A 221 -15.46 -3.56 -22.87
CA VAL A 221 -14.40 -3.62 -23.87
C VAL A 221 -14.20 -2.22 -24.47
N LEU A 222 -12.95 -1.72 -24.42
CA LEU A 222 -12.58 -0.42 -24.99
C LEU A 222 -12.14 -0.57 -26.43
N ALA A 223 -11.31 -1.59 -26.72
CA ALA A 223 -10.85 -1.92 -28.06
C ALA A 223 -10.52 -3.40 -28.14
N LYS A 224 -10.87 -4.07 -29.24
CA LYS A 224 -10.56 -5.47 -29.50
C LYS A 224 -9.92 -5.63 -30.86
N GLY A 225 -8.65 -6.00 -30.89
CA GLY A 225 -7.87 -6.27 -32.09
C GLY A 225 -7.35 -7.71 -32.12
N GLN A 226 -6.63 -8.08 -33.17
CA GLN A 226 -6.09 -9.42 -33.33
C GLN A 226 -4.94 -9.71 -32.35
N THR A 227 -4.10 -8.71 -32.05
CA THR A 227 -2.90 -8.86 -31.19
C THR A 227 -2.91 -7.95 -29.97
N LYS A 228 -3.87 -7.04 -29.87
CA LYS A 228 -4.08 -6.17 -28.71
C LYS A 228 -5.56 -6.03 -28.40
N THR A 229 -5.91 -6.17 -27.14
CA THR A 229 -7.25 -5.87 -26.61
C THR A 229 -7.11 -5.03 -25.34
N SER A 230 -7.96 -4.02 -25.23
CA SER A 230 -8.04 -3.11 -24.09
C SER A 230 -9.43 -3.19 -23.48
N VAL A 231 -9.50 -3.32 -22.16
CA VAL A 231 -10.76 -3.34 -21.42
C VAL A 231 -10.72 -2.37 -20.24
N MET A 232 -11.89 -1.99 -19.77
CA MET A 232 -12.05 -1.37 -18.46
C MET A 232 -12.48 -2.45 -17.48
N LEU A 233 -11.77 -2.57 -16.36
CA LEU A 233 -12.11 -3.49 -15.28
C LEU A 233 -13.15 -2.87 -14.34
N LYS A 234 -13.93 -3.71 -13.66
CA LYS A 234 -14.93 -3.29 -12.66
C LYS A 234 -14.37 -2.45 -11.52
N MET A 235 -13.07 -2.56 -11.25
CA MET A 235 -12.37 -1.70 -10.31
C MET A 235 -12.04 -0.29 -10.85
N GLY A 236 -12.44 0.03 -12.09
CA GLY A 236 -12.19 1.33 -12.71
C GLY A 236 -10.79 1.50 -13.31
N LEU A 237 -10.02 0.42 -13.47
CA LEU A 237 -8.67 0.43 -14.03
C LEU A 237 -8.67 -0.15 -15.44
N GLY A 238 -7.90 0.46 -16.35
CA GLY A 238 -7.65 -0.09 -17.69
C GLY A 238 -6.80 -1.36 -17.59
N CYS A 239 -7.08 -2.33 -18.48
CA CYS A 239 -6.25 -3.51 -18.64
C CYS A 239 -6.02 -3.80 -20.12
N ASP A 240 -4.76 -3.89 -20.50
CA ASP A 240 -4.31 -4.19 -21.86
C ASP A 240 -3.68 -5.58 -21.91
N ILE A 241 -4.11 -6.40 -22.87
CA ILE A 241 -3.35 -7.61 -23.21
C ILE A 241 -2.77 -7.49 -24.63
N ARG A 242 -1.58 -8.07 -24.79
CA ARG A 242 -0.89 -8.18 -26.09
C ARG A 242 -0.45 -9.60 -26.33
N VAL A 243 -0.82 -10.12 -27.51
CA VAL A 243 -0.33 -11.43 -27.97
C VAL A 243 0.84 -11.22 -28.92
N LEU A 244 1.91 -11.96 -28.66
CA LEU A 244 3.23 -11.85 -29.28
C LEU A 244 3.68 -13.21 -29.79
N ASP A 245 4.64 -13.19 -30.73
CA ASP A 245 5.38 -14.40 -31.09
C ASP A 245 6.44 -14.75 -30.04
N GLU A 246 6.77 -16.04 -29.93
CA GLU A 246 7.72 -16.58 -28.95
C GLU A 246 9.12 -15.95 -29.05
N GLY A 247 9.55 -15.63 -30.27
CA GLY A 247 10.87 -15.05 -30.53
C GLY A 247 10.98 -13.57 -30.14
N SER A 248 9.86 -12.87 -29.91
CA SER A 248 9.82 -11.46 -29.54
C SER A 248 9.43 -11.21 -28.07
N PHE A 249 9.03 -12.25 -27.34
CA PHE A 249 8.47 -12.10 -26.01
C PHE A 249 9.41 -11.38 -25.03
N GLY A 250 10.70 -11.68 -25.03
CA GLY A 250 11.68 -11.03 -24.14
C GLY A 250 11.88 -9.55 -24.46
N SER A 251 11.96 -9.19 -25.75
CA SER A 251 12.06 -7.79 -26.16
C SER A 251 10.79 -7.01 -25.83
N ALA A 252 9.63 -7.60 -26.06
CA ALA A 252 8.36 -6.99 -25.69
C ALA A 252 8.24 -6.85 -24.18
N LEU A 253 8.63 -7.85 -23.41
CA LEU A 253 8.61 -7.81 -21.95
C LEU A 253 9.52 -6.70 -21.41
N GLN A 254 10.73 -6.56 -21.95
CA GLN A 254 11.62 -5.46 -21.61
C GLN A 254 11.00 -4.10 -21.97
N TYR A 255 10.46 -3.97 -23.19
CA TYR A 255 9.89 -2.72 -23.71
C TYR A 255 8.65 -2.27 -22.91
N PHE A 256 7.67 -3.17 -22.72
CA PHE A 256 6.42 -2.87 -22.00
C PHE A 256 6.59 -2.80 -20.48
N THR A 257 7.62 -3.41 -19.92
CA THR A 257 8.00 -3.19 -18.52
C THR A 257 8.44 -1.74 -18.30
N GLY A 258 9.17 -1.14 -19.24
CA GLY A 258 9.67 0.25 -19.12
C GLY A 258 10.80 0.34 -18.06
N SER A 259 11.01 1.52 -17.44
CA SER A 259 10.25 2.77 -17.66
C SER A 259 10.45 3.32 -19.08
N LYS A 260 9.72 4.40 -19.40
CA LYS A 260 9.93 5.12 -20.66
C LYS A 260 11.35 5.66 -20.76
N GLU A 261 11.84 6.23 -19.68
CA GLU A 261 13.17 6.82 -19.53
C GLU A 261 14.25 5.75 -19.70
N HIS A 262 14.13 4.63 -19.00
CA HIS A 262 15.00 3.46 -19.14
C HIS A 262 15.04 2.94 -20.59
N ASN A 263 13.89 2.84 -21.25
CA ASN A 263 13.81 2.42 -22.66
C ASN A 263 14.48 3.41 -23.62
N ILE A 264 14.36 4.71 -23.35
CA ILE A 264 15.04 5.74 -24.14
C ILE A 264 16.56 5.60 -24.01
N HIS A 265 17.05 5.35 -22.80
CA HIS A 265 18.46 5.17 -22.52
C HIS A 265 19.02 3.91 -23.22
N LEU A 266 18.36 2.76 -23.06
CA LEU A 266 18.75 1.53 -23.74
C LEU A 266 18.76 1.68 -25.28
N ARG A 267 17.80 2.40 -25.85
CA ARG A 267 17.78 2.67 -27.30
C ARG A 267 18.96 3.54 -27.75
N ARG A 268 19.37 4.53 -26.95
CA ARG A 268 20.58 5.33 -27.25
C ARG A 268 21.83 4.46 -27.27
N ILE A 269 21.96 3.53 -26.31
CA ILE A 269 23.08 2.58 -26.29
C ILE A 269 23.04 1.66 -27.52
N ALA A 270 21.86 1.12 -27.87
CA ALA A 270 21.68 0.31 -29.07
C ALA A 270 22.15 1.05 -30.34
N ILE A 271 21.69 2.29 -30.54
CA ILE A 271 22.06 3.14 -31.68
C ILE A 271 23.58 3.37 -31.71
N GLY A 272 24.21 3.69 -30.57
CA GLY A 272 25.66 3.84 -30.45
C GLY A 272 26.46 2.60 -30.85
N LYS A 273 25.83 1.41 -30.79
CA LYS A 273 26.41 0.12 -31.20
C LYS A 273 25.98 -0.31 -32.61
N GLY A 274 25.30 0.54 -33.38
CA GLY A 274 24.79 0.21 -34.71
C GLY A 274 23.66 -0.83 -34.67
N LEU A 275 22.91 -0.87 -33.57
CA LEU A 275 21.77 -1.78 -33.35
C LEU A 275 20.47 -1.00 -33.31
N LYS A 276 19.35 -1.69 -33.65
CA LYS A 276 17.98 -1.19 -33.46
C LYS A 276 17.31 -2.03 -32.38
N LEU A 277 16.79 -1.38 -31.34
CA LEU A 277 16.01 -1.99 -30.26
C LEU A 277 14.55 -1.58 -30.35
N SER A 278 13.65 -2.58 -30.36
CA SER A 278 12.20 -2.40 -30.33
C SER A 278 11.52 -3.52 -29.55
N GLU A 279 10.19 -3.46 -29.39
CA GLU A 279 9.38 -4.54 -28.81
C GLU A 279 9.46 -5.87 -29.58
N TYR A 280 9.90 -5.84 -30.84
CA TYR A 280 10.04 -7.03 -31.68
C TYR A 280 11.40 -7.70 -31.58
N GLY A 281 12.42 -7.02 -31.08
CA GLY A 281 13.76 -7.57 -30.97
C GLY A 281 14.88 -6.55 -30.97
N VAL A 282 16.11 -7.05 -30.89
CA VAL A 282 17.34 -6.34 -31.20
C VAL A 282 17.79 -6.75 -32.60
N PHE A 283 18.05 -5.77 -33.45
CA PHE A 283 18.37 -5.97 -34.87
C PHE A 283 19.73 -5.36 -35.21
N ARG A 284 20.47 -6.05 -36.11
CA ARG A 284 21.62 -5.48 -36.81
C ARG A 284 21.29 -5.44 -38.31
N GLY A 285 21.04 -4.22 -38.83
CA GLY A 285 20.32 -4.08 -40.10
C GLY A 285 18.94 -4.74 -40.01
N ASP A 286 18.60 -5.59 -40.96
CA ASP A 286 17.33 -6.34 -40.97
C ASP A 286 17.38 -7.67 -40.21
N LYS A 287 18.58 -8.08 -39.73
CA LYS A 287 18.73 -9.35 -39.03
C LYS A 287 18.42 -9.18 -37.53
N LYS A 288 17.40 -9.90 -37.05
CA LYS A 288 17.11 -10.06 -35.63
C LYS A 288 18.23 -10.90 -34.98
N ILE A 289 18.84 -10.37 -33.91
CA ILE A 289 19.96 -10.99 -33.18
C ILE A 289 19.61 -11.41 -31.76
N ALA A 290 18.56 -10.80 -31.16
CA ALA A 290 18.06 -11.15 -29.83
C ALA A 290 16.58 -10.76 -29.69
N GLY A 291 15.89 -11.34 -28.71
CA GLY A 291 14.50 -10.95 -28.43
C GLY A 291 13.66 -12.01 -27.70
N LYS A 292 14.16 -13.24 -27.57
CA LYS A 292 13.40 -14.34 -26.97
C LYS A 292 13.30 -14.20 -25.45
N THR A 293 14.36 -13.69 -24.79
CA THR A 293 14.37 -13.39 -23.36
C THR A 293 14.92 -11.98 -23.11
N GLU A 294 14.66 -11.41 -21.95
CA GLU A 294 15.19 -10.10 -21.58
C GLU A 294 16.72 -10.14 -21.43
N GLU A 295 17.24 -11.24 -20.89
CA GLU A 295 18.70 -11.45 -20.74
C GLU A 295 19.40 -11.40 -22.11
N GLU A 296 18.82 -12.00 -23.16
CA GLU A 296 19.35 -11.89 -24.53
C GLU A 296 19.35 -10.44 -25.02
N VAL A 297 18.31 -9.65 -24.69
CA VAL A 297 18.23 -8.25 -25.07
C VAL A 297 19.34 -7.44 -24.41
N TYR A 298 19.49 -7.56 -23.09
CA TYR A 298 20.55 -6.87 -22.35
C TYR A 298 21.96 -7.34 -22.80
N ALA A 299 22.15 -8.64 -22.98
CA ALA A 299 23.43 -9.20 -23.45
C ALA A 299 23.81 -8.68 -24.85
N ALA A 300 22.85 -8.56 -25.79
CA ALA A 300 23.09 -7.98 -27.12
C ALA A 300 23.51 -6.50 -27.05
N LEU A 301 23.09 -5.80 -26.00
CA LEU A 301 23.52 -4.43 -25.71
C LEU A 301 24.85 -4.38 -24.92
N GLY A 302 25.40 -5.55 -24.51
CA GLY A 302 26.62 -5.63 -23.68
C GLY A 302 26.42 -5.09 -22.26
N ILE A 303 25.20 -5.21 -21.72
CA ILE A 303 24.81 -4.77 -20.38
C ILE A 303 24.29 -5.99 -19.60
N PRO A 304 24.67 -6.21 -18.34
CA PRO A 304 24.04 -7.20 -17.48
C PRO A 304 22.52 -6.98 -17.36
N TYR A 305 21.77 -8.06 -17.14
CA TYR A 305 20.33 -7.96 -16.88
C TYR A 305 20.04 -7.03 -15.69
N ILE A 306 19.08 -6.13 -15.87
CA ILE A 306 18.61 -5.20 -14.84
C ILE A 306 17.24 -5.64 -14.36
N PRO A 307 17.05 -5.91 -13.06
CA PRO A 307 15.75 -6.25 -12.49
C PRO A 307 14.69 -5.18 -12.78
N PRO A 308 13.41 -5.57 -12.99
CA PRO A 308 12.34 -4.63 -13.32
C PRO A 308 12.20 -3.48 -12.34
N GLU A 309 12.34 -3.76 -11.04
CA GLU A 309 12.16 -2.80 -9.96
C GLU A 309 13.15 -1.63 -10.02
N LEU A 310 14.32 -1.84 -10.65
CA LEU A 310 15.36 -0.81 -10.78
C LEU A 310 15.23 0.05 -12.05
N ARG A 311 14.37 -0.30 -13.01
CA ARG A 311 14.31 0.31 -14.35
C ARG A 311 13.61 1.67 -14.35
N GLU A 312 14.16 2.67 -13.70
CA GLU A 312 13.60 4.03 -13.63
C GLU A 312 14.53 5.12 -14.23
N ASP A 313 15.69 4.73 -14.79
CA ASP A 313 16.75 5.62 -15.28
C ASP A 313 17.38 6.50 -14.18
N GLU A 314 17.60 5.87 -13.02
CA GLU A 314 18.18 6.51 -11.82
C GLU A 314 19.61 5.99 -11.53
N GLY A 315 20.35 5.63 -12.58
CA GLY A 315 21.73 5.18 -12.50
C GLY A 315 21.91 3.66 -12.51
N GLU A 316 20.85 2.88 -12.73
CA GLU A 316 20.92 1.41 -12.80
C GLU A 316 21.66 0.91 -14.03
N ILE A 317 21.61 1.66 -15.15
CA ILE A 317 22.31 1.29 -16.37
C ILE A 317 23.81 1.45 -16.18
N GLU A 318 24.25 2.59 -15.65
CA GLU A 318 25.67 2.85 -15.35
C GLU A 318 26.21 1.91 -14.27
N ALA A 319 25.37 1.56 -13.28
CA ALA A 319 25.73 0.59 -12.27
C ALA A 319 25.90 -0.81 -12.89
N ALA A 320 25.02 -1.20 -13.81
CA ALA A 320 25.11 -2.47 -14.53
C ALA A 320 26.38 -2.53 -15.38
N GLU A 321 26.69 -1.49 -16.17
CA GLU A 321 27.92 -1.40 -16.98
C GLU A 321 29.20 -1.52 -16.14
N LYS A 322 29.18 -1.00 -14.91
CA LYS A 322 30.31 -1.05 -13.97
C LYS A 322 30.33 -2.31 -13.11
N GLY A 323 29.37 -3.23 -13.28
CA GLY A 323 29.23 -4.42 -12.42
C GLY A 323 28.90 -4.10 -10.95
N LYS A 324 28.20 -2.96 -10.70
CA LYS A 324 27.89 -2.44 -9.36
C LYS A 324 26.39 -2.56 -9.00
N LEU A 325 25.59 -3.27 -9.79
CA LEU A 325 24.22 -3.56 -9.39
C LEU A 325 24.22 -4.38 -8.09
N PRO A 326 23.38 -4.01 -7.11
CA PRO A 326 23.27 -4.81 -5.90
C PRO A 326 22.64 -6.18 -6.20
N LYS A 327 23.03 -7.20 -5.42
CA LYS A 327 22.24 -8.41 -5.34
C LYS A 327 21.02 -8.09 -4.47
N LEU A 328 19.89 -7.87 -5.12
CA LEU A 328 18.65 -7.48 -4.44
C LEU A 328 18.17 -8.59 -3.49
N VAL A 329 17.49 -8.16 -2.42
CA VAL A 329 16.74 -9.06 -1.54
C VAL A 329 15.68 -9.80 -2.34
N GLU A 330 15.54 -11.11 -2.08
CA GLU A 330 14.51 -11.94 -2.71
C GLU A 330 13.32 -12.13 -1.78
N TYR A 331 12.15 -12.39 -2.33
CA TYR A 331 10.92 -12.62 -1.53
C TYR A 331 11.10 -13.79 -0.54
N ALA A 332 11.81 -14.85 -0.96
CA ALA A 332 12.11 -16.00 -0.12
C ALA A 332 13.16 -15.72 0.98
N ASP A 333 13.86 -14.59 0.94
CA ASP A 333 14.82 -14.22 1.99
C ASP A 333 14.14 -13.71 3.26
N VAL A 334 12.90 -13.25 3.17
CA VAL A 334 12.14 -12.67 4.29
C VAL A 334 11.62 -13.80 5.18
N LYS A 335 11.96 -13.76 6.45
CA LYS A 335 11.69 -14.80 7.44
C LYS A 335 10.60 -14.46 8.43
N GLY A 336 10.11 -13.23 8.44
CA GLY A 336 9.05 -12.82 9.35
C GLY A 336 8.57 -11.40 9.11
N ASP A 337 7.52 -11.04 9.82
CA ASP A 337 6.90 -9.72 9.82
C ASP A 337 7.17 -9.03 11.15
N LEU A 338 7.57 -7.76 11.10
CA LEU A 338 7.96 -7.01 12.30
C LEU A 338 6.90 -6.05 12.81
N HIS A 339 5.73 -5.94 12.14
CA HIS A 339 4.69 -5.00 12.54
C HIS A 339 3.29 -5.57 12.24
N VAL A 340 2.67 -6.18 13.26
CA VAL A 340 1.36 -6.85 13.15
C VAL A 340 0.49 -6.53 14.35
N HIS A 341 -0.80 -6.22 14.12
CA HIS A 341 -1.80 -5.90 15.13
C HIS A 341 -2.78 -7.04 15.38
N THR A 342 -3.35 -7.09 16.59
CA THR A 342 -4.27 -8.15 17.01
C THR A 342 -5.53 -7.57 17.68
N LYS A 343 -6.43 -8.46 18.13
CA LYS A 343 -7.61 -8.09 18.92
C LYS A 343 -7.27 -7.36 20.25
N TRP A 344 -6.02 -7.33 20.64
CA TRP A 344 -5.57 -6.58 21.81
C TRP A 344 -5.69 -5.06 21.57
N SER A 345 -5.42 -4.59 20.37
CA SER A 345 -5.72 -3.20 19.96
C SER A 345 -6.90 -3.17 18.99
N ASP A 346 -6.69 -2.92 17.73
CA ASP A 346 -7.70 -2.73 16.68
C ASP A 346 -7.67 -3.79 15.59
N GLY A 347 -6.76 -4.77 15.67
CA GLY A 347 -6.75 -5.92 14.78
C GLY A 347 -8.00 -6.82 14.93
N SER A 348 -8.25 -7.63 13.93
CA SER A 348 -9.45 -8.47 13.81
C SER A 348 -9.25 -9.90 14.32
N HIS A 349 -8.00 -10.35 14.51
CA HIS A 349 -7.64 -11.72 14.83
C HIS A 349 -6.83 -11.82 16.13
N SER A 350 -6.84 -12.99 16.76
CA SER A 350 -6.01 -13.28 17.95
C SER A 350 -4.54 -13.39 17.58
N ILE A 351 -3.67 -13.37 18.58
CA ILE A 351 -2.23 -13.59 18.41
C ILE A 351 -1.97 -14.94 17.75
N GLU A 352 -2.66 -15.99 18.21
CA GLU A 352 -2.51 -17.33 17.68
C GLU A 352 -2.92 -17.43 16.21
N GLU A 353 -4.07 -16.85 15.83
CA GLU A 353 -4.54 -16.84 14.44
C GLU A 353 -3.56 -16.13 13.51
N MET A 354 -3.05 -14.95 13.90
CA MET A 354 -2.04 -14.21 13.11
C MET A 354 -0.73 -14.99 12.99
N ALA A 355 -0.27 -15.63 14.07
CA ALA A 355 0.96 -16.43 14.07
C ALA A 355 0.83 -17.69 13.19
N LEU A 356 -0.30 -18.39 13.25
CA LEU A 356 -0.54 -19.56 12.41
C LEU A 356 -0.61 -19.21 10.92
N GLU A 357 -1.20 -18.08 10.57
CA GLU A 357 -1.21 -17.60 9.19
C GLU A 357 0.20 -17.21 8.71
N ALA A 358 0.98 -16.48 9.52
CA ALA A 358 2.38 -16.18 9.22
C ALA A 358 3.20 -17.47 8.99
N LYS A 359 2.99 -18.50 9.83
CA LYS A 359 3.59 -19.83 9.64
C LYS A 359 3.15 -20.49 8.33
N ARG A 360 1.86 -20.42 7.98
CA ARG A 360 1.33 -20.95 6.71
C ARG A 360 2.00 -20.30 5.50
N MET A 361 2.36 -19.01 5.61
CA MET A 361 3.12 -18.27 4.61
C MET A 361 4.62 -18.62 4.59
N GLY A 362 5.10 -19.49 5.49
CA GLY A 362 6.49 -19.92 5.57
C GLY A 362 7.39 -19.01 6.42
N MET A 363 6.84 -18.12 7.23
CA MET A 363 7.59 -17.26 8.13
C MET A 363 8.13 -18.03 9.34
N GLU A 364 9.32 -17.66 9.82
CA GLU A 364 9.96 -18.20 11.01
C GLU A 364 9.50 -17.46 12.29
N TYR A 365 9.03 -16.22 12.14
CA TYR A 365 8.54 -15.39 13.26
C TYR A 365 7.54 -14.33 12.80
N VAL A 366 6.79 -13.81 13.79
CA VAL A 366 5.92 -12.64 13.66
C VAL A 366 6.06 -11.78 14.92
N CYS A 367 6.15 -10.46 14.76
CA CYS A 367 6.18 -9.52 15.88
C CYS A 367 4.79 -8.93 16.09
N ILE A 368 4.20 -9.19 17.26
CA ILE A 368 2.96 -8.56 17.67
C ILE A 368 3.27 -7.15 18.18
N ALA A 369 2.76 -6.15 17.49
CA ALA A 369 3.08 -4.74 17.70
C ALA A 369 1.83 -3.89 17.95
N ASP A 370 0.91 -4.38 18.78
CA ASP A 370 -0.32 -3.67 19.12
C ASP A 370 -0.04 -2.25 19.64
N HIS A 371 -0.93 -1.31 19.32
CA HIS A 371 -0.81 0.09 19.70
C HIS A 371 -0.72 0.32 21.20
N SER A 372 0.12 1.28 21.63
CA SER A 372 0.19 1.76 23.00
C SER A 372 -0.93 2.74 23.37
N LYS A 373 -1.07 3.05 24.64
CA LYS A 373 -2.21 3.78 25.25
C LYS A 373 -2.52 5.15 24.65
N GLY A 374 -1.57 5.83 24.03
CA GLY A 374 -1.77 7.15 23.42
C GLY A 374 -2.74 7.17 22.24
N LEU A 375 -3.01 6.01 21.62
CA LEU A 375 -3.97 5.87 20.53
C LEU A 375 -5.30 5.28 21.03
N GLY A 376 -6.11 6.08 21.72
CA GLY A 376 -7.36 5.63 22.31
C GLY A 376 -8.39 5.10 21.31
N VAL A 377 -8.38 5.61 20.06
CA VAL A 377 -9.27 5.14 18.97
C VAL A 377 -9.00 3.67 18.64
N ALA A 378 -7.74 3.25 18.68
CA ALA A 378 -7.32 1.87 18.45
C ALA A 378 -7.36 1.00 19.72
N ARG A 379 -7.93 1.45 20.82
CA ARG A 379 -7.92 0.75 22.12
C ARG A 379 -6.52 0.41 22.62
N GLY A 380 -5.55 1.28 22.37
CA GLY A 380 -4.14 1.07 22.69
C GLY A 380 -3.90 0.59 24.13
N LEU A 381 -2.85 -0.19 24.32
CA LEU A 381 -2.54 -0.90 25.55
C LEU A 381 -1.83 0.03 26.55
N ASP A 382 -2.36 0.11 27.77
CA ASP A 382 -1.61 0.59 28.92
C ASP A 382 -0.63 -0.50 29.42
N GLU A 383 0.23 -0.16 30.38
CA GLU A 383 1.25 -1.07 30.89
C GLU A 383 0.65 -2.36 31.51
N LYS A 384 -0.58 -2.27 32.06
CA LYS A 384 -1.28 -3.42 32.65
C LYS A 384 -1.78 -4.36 31.56
N ARG A 385 -2.43 -3.82 30.51
CA ARG A 385 -2.91 -4.62 29.38
C ARG A 385 -1.74 -5.21 28.58
N LEU A 386 -0.67 -4.44 28.39
CA LEU A 386 0.56 -4.93 27.76
C LEU A 386 1.11 -6.14 28.55
N SER A 387 1.28 -6.03 29.86
CA SER A 387 1.74 -7.17 30.68
C SER A 387 0.82 -8.40 30.60
N GLN A 388 -0.48 -8.22 30.38
CA GLN A 388 -1.39 -9.34 30.16
C GLN A 388 -1.19 -9.98 28.78
N GLN A 389 -1.00 -9.19 27.73
CA GLN A 389 -0.70 -9.66 26.39
C GLN A 389 0.64 -10.43 26.34
N LEU A 390 1.68 -9.90 26.97
CA LEU A 390 2.99 -10.58 27.03
C LEU A 390 2.88 -11.95 27.70
N LYS A 391 2.07 -12.07 28.76
CA LYS A 391 1.78 -13.36 29.43
C LYS A 391 0.98 -14.31 28.55
N GLU A 392 0.11 -13.79 27.66
CA GLU A 392 -0.56 -14.62 26.67
C GLU A 392 0.44 -15.16 25.66
N ILE A 393 1.32 -14.30 25.13
CA ILE A 393 2.38 -14.71 24.20
C ILE A 393 3.29 -15.78 24.84
N ASP A 394 3.68 -15.63 26.11
CA ASP A 394 4.52 -16.60 26.83
C ASP A 394 3.89 -17.98 27.01
N LYS A 395 2.57 -18.06 26.94
CA LYS A 395 1.82 -19.32 27.06
C LYS A 395 1.55 -20.00 25.72
N LEU A 396 1.86 -19.35 24.61
CA LEU A 396 1.62 -19.93 23.29
C LEU A 396 2.66 -21.03 23.00
N GLU A 397 2.16 -22.25 22.81
CA GLU A 397 2.96 -23.40 22.41
C GLU A 397 2.86 -23.64 20.90
N LEU A 398 3.41 -22.72 20.10
CA LEU A 398 3.39 -22.81 18.63
C LEU A 398 4.69 -23.42 18.11
N SER A 399 4.61 -24.62 17.52
CA SER A 399 5.77 -25.23 16.87
C SER A 399 6.06 -24.57 15.53
N GLY A 400 7.34 -24.31 15.22
CA GLY A 400 7.81 -23.85 13.91
C GLY A 400 7.55 -22.38 13.58
N ILE A 401 7.13 -21.57 14.55
CA ILE A 401 7.09 -20.11 14.46
C ILE A 401 7.38 -19.50 15.83
N THR A 402 8.08 -18.38 15.84
CA THR A 402 8.35 -17.58 17.06
C THR A 402 7.46 -16.34 17.05
N VAL A 403 6.71 -16.12 18.14
CA VAL A 403 5.97 -14.87 18.36
C VAL A 403 6.85 -13.93 19.15
N LEU A 404 7.28 -12.81 18.54
CA LEU A 404 8.05 -11.77 19.20
C LEU A 404 7.11 -10.81 19.94
N LYS A 405 7.52 -10.40 21.12
CA LYS A 405 6.85 -9.42 21.97
C LYS A 405 7.19 -8.02 21.50
N GLY A 406 6.29 -7.32 20.84
CA GLY A 406 6.49 -5.96 20.38
C GLY A 406 5.40 -5.01 20.87
N ALA A 407 5.57 -3.74 20.56
CA ALA A 407 4.54 -2.72 20.68
C ALA A 407 4.82 -1.58 19.71
N GLU A 408 3.76 -1.07 19.09
CA GLU A 408 3.81 0.21 18.39
C GLU A 408 3.54 1.33 19.39
N VAL A 409 4.62 2.00 19.80
CA VAL A 409 4.64 2.97 20.88
C VAL A 409 4.54 4.38 20.34
N ASN A 410 3.59 5.17 20.85
CA ASN A 410 3.41 6.55 20.39
C ASN A 410 4.59 7.44 20.81
N ILE A 411 5.10 8.20 19.85
CA ILE A 411 6.03 9.30 20.09
C ILE A 411 5.20 10.52 20.50
N LEU A 412 5.32 10.95 21.75
CA LEU A 412 4.63 12.11 22.29
C LEU A 412 5.15 13.43 21.66
N LYS A 413 4.41 14.53 21.83
CA LYS A 413 4.78 15.83 21.25
C LYS A 413 6.20 16.29 21.64
N ASP A 414 6.65 15.94 22.83
CA ASP A 414 8.00 16.27 23.34
C ASP A 414 9.10 15.28 22.93
N GLY A 415 8.74 14.22 22.20
CA GLY A 415 9.65 13.18 21.73
C GLY A 415 9.82 12.00 22.68
N ARG A 416 9.19 11.98 23.85
CA ARG A 416 9.18 10.79 24.71
C ARG A 416 8.25 9.72 24.12
N LEU A 417 8.54 8.45 24.46
CA LEU A 417 7.62 7.32 24.23
C LEU A 417 6.52 7.33 25.29
N ASP A 418 5.30 6.90 24.95
CA ASP A 418 4.15 6.91 25.87
C ASP A 418 4.07 5.71 26.80
N LEU A 419 5.02 4.76 26.71
CA LEU A 419 5.26 3.71 27.69
C LEU A 419 6.53 4.00 28.48
N GLY A 420 6.55 3.60 29.76
CA GLY A 420 7.72 3.78 30.62
C GLY A 420 8.79 2.71 30.37
N ASP A 421 10.06 3.03 30.66
CA ASP A 421 11.22 2.16 30.42
C ASP A 421 11.06 0.75 30.98
N LYS A 422 10.39 0.60 32.14
CA LYS A 422 10.13 -0.72 32.71
C LYS A 422 9.29 -1.61 31.79
N ALA A 423 8.29 -1.04 31.11
CA ALA A 423 7.44 -1.78 30.17
C ALA A 423 8.19 -2.03 28.85
N LEU A 424 8.96 -1.04 28.39
CA LEU A 424 9.76 -1.17 27.16
C LEU A 424 10.79 -2.30 27.26
N LYS A 425 11.42 -2.48 28.43
CA LYS A 425 12.39 -3.57 28.69
C LYS A 425 11.81 -4.99 28.61
N GLU A 426 10.50 -5.14 28.75
CA GLU A 426 9.83 -6.45 28.65
C GLU A 426 9.55 -6.86 27.19
N LEU A 427 9.80 -5.94 26.22
CA LEU A 427 9.58 -6.14 24.79
C LEU A 427 10.84 -6.67 24.10
N ASP A 428 10.63 -7.50 23.07
CA ASP A 428 11.67 -7.94 22.15
C ASP A 428 11.93 -6.90 21.06
N VAL A 429 10.89 -6.11 20.68
CA VAL A 429 10.93 -5.10 19.63
C VAL A 429 10.08 -3.89 20.02
N VAL A 430 10.68 -2.71 20.04
CA VAL A 430 9.99 -1.44 20.30
C VAL A 430 9.93 -0.63 19.00
N ILE A 431 8.72 -0.37 18.53
CA ILE A 431 8.45 0.38 17.30
C ILE A 431 7.90 1.74 17.69
N GLY A 432 8.65 2.81 17.42
CA GLY A 432 8.20 4.18 17.68
C GLY A 432 7.42 4.76 16.52
N ALA A 433 6.23 5.33 16.76
CA ALA A 433 5.37 5.86 15.73
C ALA A 433 4.76 7.23 16.06
N VAL A 434 4.52 8.06 15.04
CA VAL A 434 3.84 9.35 15.16
C VAL A 434 2.40 9.21 14.74
N HIS A 435 1.45 9.34 15.71
CA HIS A 435 0.00 9.25 15.45
C HIS A 435 -0.76 10.55 15.75
N SER A 436 -0.08 11.60 16.14
CA SER A 436 -0.73 12.85 16.54
C SER A 436 0.13 14.05 16.17
N ASN A 437 -0.50 15.25 16.19
CA ASN A 437 0.19 16.52 15.95
C ASN A 437 0.91 16.57 14.59
N PHE A 438 0.28 16.06 13.53
CA PHE A 438 0.85 16.02 12.17
C PHE A 438 1.17 17.40 11.56
N ASN A 439 0.59 18.47 12.12
CA ASN A 439 0.76 19.84 11.63
C ASN A 439 1.92 20.60 12.28
N MET A 440 2.84 19.89 12.96
CA MET A 440 4.05 20.52 13.50
C MET A 440 4.94 21.04 12.37
N GLU A 441 5.71 22.09 12.64
CA GLU A 441 6.69 22.60 11.68
C GLU A 441 7.86 21.59 11.52
N LYS A 442 8.57 21.68 10.39
CA LYS A 442 9.56 20.70 9.95
C LYS A 442 10.63 20.43 11.02
N GLU A 443 11.16 21.49 11.60
CA GLU A 443 12.22 21.41 12.63
C GLU A 443 11.71 20.79 13.93
N GLU A 444 10.49 21.13 14.31
CA GLU A 444 9.86 20.60 15.54
C GLU A 444 9.56 19.10 15.40
N MET A 445 8.98 18.67 14.25
CA MET A 445 8.68 17.27 13.99
C MET A 445 9.97 16.45 13.89
N THR A 446 10.98 16.97 13.18
CA THR A 446 12.29 16.31 13.06
C THR A 446 12.96 16.16 14.43
N GLY A 447 12.92 17.21 15.26
CA GLY A 447 13.46 17.17 16.62
C GLY A 447 12.67 16.22 17.55
N ARG A 448 11.33 16.14 17.40
CA ARG A 448 10.46 15.21 18.12
C ARG A 448 10.86 13.76 17.85
N ILE A 449 10.98 13.39 16.59
CA ILE A 449 11.35 12.02 16.18
C ILE A 449 12.80 11.73 16.59
N GLY A 450 13.72 12.67 16.36
CA GLY A 450 15.11 12.52 16.75
C GLY A 450 15.29 12.23 18.24
N ARG A 451 14.55 12.92 19.11
CA ARG A 451 14.58 12.66 20.57
C ARG A 451 14.01 11.28 20.93
N ALA A 452 12.96 10.82 20.23
CA ALA A 452 12.44 9.47 20.46
C ALA A 452 13.49 8.40 20.11
N MET A 453 14.22 8.57 19.02
CA MET A 453 15.27 7.65 18.60
C MET A 453 16.47 7.60 19.56
N GLU A 454 16.66 8.61 20.43
CA GLU A 454 17.66 8.60 21.51
C GLU A 454 17.30 7.64 22.65
N ASN A 455 16.04 7.20 22.73
CA ASN A 455 15.65 6.17 23.70
C ASN A 455 16.35 4.84 23.37
N GLU A 456 17.03 4.27 24.37
CA GLU A 456 17.82 3.03 24.22
C GLU A 456 16.97 1.80 23.86
N HIS A 457 15.66 1.85 24.08
CA HIS A 457 14.74 0.76 23.81
C HIS A 457 14.05 0.86 22.45
N MET A 458 14.12 2.00 21.75
CA MET A 458 13.43 2.19 20.48
C MET A 458 14.24 1.58 19.32
N ASP A 459 13.82 0.43 18.82
CA ASP A 459 14.51 -0.34 17.78
C ASP A 459 14.18 0.14 16.35
N ILE A 460 12.91 0.47 16.10
CA ILE A 460 12.38 0.76 14.75
C ILE A 460 11.59 2.06 14.79
N LEU A 461 11.77 2.90 13.77
CA LEU A 461 10.88 4.04 13.47
C LEU A 461 9.86 3.61 12.41
N ALA A 462 8.58 3.50 12.81
CA ALA A 462 7.49 3.10 11.93
C ALA A 462 7.03 4.23 11.01
N HIS A 463 6.60 3.86 9.78
CA HIS A 463 6.00 4.75 8.76
C HIS A 463 6.49 6.22 8.88
N PRO A 464 7.79 6.45 8.63
CA PRO A 464 8.55 7.65 9.02
C PRO A 464 8.03 8.97 8.50
N THR A 465 7.22 8.99 7.45
CA THR A 465 6.62 10.22 6.91
C THR A 465 5.14 10.36 7.27
N GLY A 466 4.48 9.29 7.70
CA GLY A 466 3.05 9.26 7.99
C GLY A 466 2.16 9.58 6.77
N ARG A 467 2.67 9.39 5.55
CA ARG A 467 1.92 9.62 4.31
C ARG A 467 0.79 8.61 4.13
N LEU A 468 -0.23 9.00 3.34
CA LEU A 468 -1.23 8.12 2.76
C LEU A 468 -1.33 8.46 1.26
N ILE A 469 -0.94 7.51 0.41
CA ILE A 469 -0.82 7.73 -1.03
C ILE A 469 -2.16 8.17 -1.62
N GLY A 470 -2.16 9.32 -2.30
CA GLY A 470 -3.35 9.89 -2.91
C GLY A 470 -4.36 10.54 -1.95
N ARG A 471 -4.14 10.46 -0.61
CA ARG A 471 -5.06 11.01 0.41
C ARG A 471 -4.42 12.06 1.30
N ARG A 472 -3.18 11.85 1.73
CA ARG A 472 -2.48 12.74 2.65
C ARG A 472 -0.98 12.73 2.36
N GLU A 473 -0.42 13.89 2.12
CA GLU A 473 1.03 14.06 2.15
C GLU A 473 1.55 13.73 3.55
N GLY A 474 2.80 13.30 3.63
CA GLY A 474 3.47 13.10 4.90
C GLY A 474 3.53 14.39 5.73
N TYR A 475 3.70 14.27 7.03
CA TYR A 475 3.99 15.44 7.86
C TYR A 475 5.34 16.06 7.47
N LYS A 476 5.50 17.35 7.75
CA LYS A 476 6.76 18.06 7.45
C LYS A 476 7.88 17.50 8.31
N VAL A 477 8.84 16.81 7.70
CA VAL A 477 10.01 16.23 8.38
C VAL A 477 11.24 16.33 7.50
N ASP A 478 12.41 16.46 8.10
CA ASP A 478 13.69 16.40 7.42
C ASP A 478 14.21 14.96 7.40
N ILE A 479 13.91 14.24 6.31
CA ILE A 479 14.27 12.81 6.20
C ILE A 479 15.78 12.61 6.25
N ASP A 480 16.58 13.50 5.67
CA ASP A 480 18.04 13.38 5.74
C ASP A 480 18.54 13.42 7.19
N LYS A 481 18.01 14.34 8.03
CA LYS A 481 18.34 14.40 9.46
C LYS A 481 17.82 13.19 10.23
N ILE A 482 16.65 12.66 9.86
CA ILE A 482 16.12 11.43 10.46
C ILE A 482 17.04 10.25 10.13
N LEU A 483 17.49 10.11 8.88
CA LEU A 483 18.41 9.05 8.50
C LEU A 483 19.78 9.20 9.18
N GLU A 484 20.30 10.43 9.32
CA GLU A 484 21.53 10.68 10.10
C GLU A 484 21.34 10.24 11.55
N LYS A 485 20.22 10.62 12.19
CA LYS A 485 19.92 10.23 13.57
C LYS A 485 19.73 8.72 13.71
N ALA A 486 19.05 8.06 12.75
CA ALA A 486 18.90 6.61 12.72
C ALA A 486 20.26 5.89 12.73
N LYS A 487 21.20 6.38 11.93
CA LYS A 487 22.58 5.85 11.91
C LYS A 487 23.29 6.03 13.24
N GLU A 488 23.19 7.22 13.86
CA GLU A 488 23.79 7.51 15.16
C GLU A 488 23.26 6.61 16.28
N THR A 489 21.94 6.48 16.33
CA THR A 489 21.23 5.74 17.40
C THR A 489 21.07 4.26 17.10
N LYS A 490 21.45 3.80 15.90
CA LYS A 490 21.24 2.43 15.39
C LYS A 490 19.75 2.03 15.36
N THR A 491 18.84 3.00 15.23
CA THR A 491 17.42 2.75 15.04
C THR A 491 17.18 2.32 13.60
N ALA A 492 16.50 1.21 13.36
CA ALA A 492 16.11 0.79 12.03
C ALA A 492 14.95 1.67 11.51
N ILE A 493 14.86 1.80 10.20
CA ILE A 493 13.77 2.52 9.55
C ILE A 493 12.81 1.52 8.91
N GLU A 494 11.53 1.69 9.16
CA GLU A 494 10.52 0.81 8.58
C GLU A 494 10.29 1.09 7.09
N ILE A 495 10.12 0.01 6.34
CA ILE A 495 9.42 -0.06 5.05
C ILE A 495 8.03 -0.58 5.38
N ASN A 496 7.09 0.31 5.65
CA ASN A 496 5.71 -0.05 5.91
C ASN A 496 5.05 -0.54 4.62
N ALA A 497 4.58 -1.78 4.62
CA ALA A 497 4.05 -2.45 3.43
C ALA A 497 2.55 -2.25 3.24
N TRP A 498 1.88 -1.48 4.12
CA TRP A 498 0.47 -1.16 3.96
C TRP A 498 0.21 -0.45 2.62
N PRO A 499 -0.72 -0.94 1.77
CA PRO A 499 -0.90 -0.45 0.40
C PRO A 499 -1.09 1.05 0.26
N GLU A 500 -1.75 1.69 1.23
CA GLU A 500 -1.98 3.13 1.22
C GLU A 500 -0.79 3.94 1.73
N ARG A 501 0.22 3.29 2.36
CA ARG A 501 1.41 3.96 2.90
C ARG A 501 2.63 3.76 2.01
N LEU A 502 3.09 2.51 1.86
CA LEU A 502 4.39 2.14 1.28
C LEU A 502 5.48 3.14 1.72
N ASP A 503 5.59 3.34 3.02
CA ASP A 503 6.37 4.38 3.70
C ASP A 503 7.58 3.73 4.40
N ILE A 504 8.79 4.06 4.02
CA ILE A 504 9.29 5.20 3.22
C ILE A 504 9.33 4.87 1.71
N SER A 505 9.44 5.93 0.88
CA SER A 505 9.58 5.79 -0.57
C SER A 505 10.91 5.12 -0.96
N ASP A 506 10.94 4.56 -2.18
CA ASP A 506 12.11 3.93 -2.79
C ASP A 506 13.37 4.82 -2.79
N ILE A 507 13.22 6.11 -3.02
CA ILE A 507 14.32 7.10 -2.96
C ILE A 507 14.92 7.16 -1.56
N HIS A 508 14.09 7.25 -0.52
CA HIS A 508 14.56 7.31 0.87
C HIS A 508 15.11 5.97 1.35
N ILE A 509 14.53 4.84 0.87
CA ILE A 509 15.10 3.50 1.11
C ILE A 509 16.53 3.45 0.58
N ARG A 510 16.75 3.88 -0.67
CA ARG A 510 18.08 3.94 -1.28
C ARG A 510 19.06 4.79 -0.46
N GLN A 511 18.62 5.97 -0.02
CA GLN A 511 19.43 6.83 0.85
C GLN A 511 19.79 6.16 2.17
N ALA A 512 18.89 5.39 2.78
CA ALA A 512 19.17 4.63 4.00
C ALA A 512 20.21 3.52 3.74
N VAL A 513 20.07 2.76 2.65
CA VAL A 513 21.04 1.73 2.23
C VAL A 513 22.43 2.32 2.01
N GLU A 514 22.53 3.44 1.29
CA GLU A 514 23.80 4.14 1.02
C GLU A 514 24.48 4.61 2.31
N ARG A 515 23.72 4.93 3.36
CA ARG A 515 24.24 5.30 4.70
C ARG A 515 24.56 4.10 5.59
N GLY A 516 24.19 2.88 5.16
CA GLY A 516 24.37 1.63 5.93
C GLY A 516 23.39 1.50 7.10
N ILE A 517 22.20 2.09 7.00
CA ILE A 517 21.13 1.99 7.98
C ILE A 517 20.35 0.69 7.72
N LEU A 518 20.08 -0.08 8.78
CA LEU A 518 19.23 -1.26 8.68
C LEU A 518 17.77 -0.85 8.47
N LEU A 519 17.08 -1.62 7.65
CA LEU A 519 15.66 -1.43 7.36
C LEU A 519 14.85 -2.63 7.90
N SER A 520 13.63 -2.38 8.32
CA SER A 520 12.65 -3.41 8.67
C SER A 520 11.50 -3.38 7.67
N ILE A 521 10.84 -4.52 7.44
CA ILE A 521 9.58 -4.58 6.70
C ILE A 521 8.48 -4.92 7.70
N GLY A 522 7.45 -4.08 7.76
CA GLY A 522 6.25 -4.30 8.55
C GLY A 522 5.01 -4.22 7.66
N THR A 523 4.10 -5.18 7.76
CA THR A 523 2.85 -5.13 6.99
C THR A 523 1.86 -4.14 7.57
N ASP A 524 1.97 -3.82 8.86
CA ASP A 524 0.96 -3.06 9.60
C ASP A 524 -0.41 -3.78 9.53
N ALA A 525 -0.35 -5.13 9.48
CA ALA A 525 -1.51 -5.99 9.25
C ALA A 525 -2.42 -6.02 10.46
N HIS A 526 -3.72 -5.81 10.24
CA HIS A 526 -4.80 -5.86 11.22
C HIS A 526 -5.72 -7.09 11.00
N ALA A 527 -5.43 -7.89 9.99
CA ALA A 527 -6.13 -9.13 9.65
C ALA A 527 -5.18 -10.13 8.96
N MET A 528 -5.51 -11.42 9.01
CA MET A 528 -4.65 -12.50 8.48
C MET A 528 -4.33 -12.32 6.99
N ASP A 529 -5.31 -11.97 6.18
CA ASP A 529 -5.14 -11.76 4.74
C ASP A 529 -4.22 -10.59 4.39
N GLN A 530 -4.02 -9.65 5.31
CA GLN A 530 -3.15 -8.49 5.13
C GLN A 530 -1.66 -8.81 5.31
N LEU A 531 -1.31 -9.95 5.92
CA LEU A 531 0.10 -10.41 6.00
C LEU A 531 0.73 -10.60 4.62
N HIS A 532 -0.08 -10.83 3.58
CA HIS A 532 0.40 -10.89 2.19
C HIS A 532 0.98 -9.57 1.68
N PHE A 533 0.69 -8.44 2.32
CA PHE A 533 1.29 -7.15 1.98
C PHE A 533 2.81 -7.12 2.18
N ILE A 534 3.40 -8.07 2.90
CA ILE A 534 4.86 -8.23 3.03
C ILE A 534 5.55 -8.19 1.67
N GLU A 535 4.89 -8.71 0.62
CA GLU A 535 5.38 -8.68 -0.75
C GLU A 535 5.58 -7.26 -1.27
N LEU A 536 4.68 -6.33 -0.95
CA LEU A 536 4.79 -4.94 -1.36
C LEU A 536 6.01 -4.28 -0.70
N GLY A 537 6.24 -4.58 0.59
CA GLY A 537 7.42 -4.12 1.31
C GLY A 537 8.73 -4.63 0.68
N VAL A 538 8.78 -5.91 0.28
CA VAL A 538 9.93 -6.47 -0.45
C VAL A 538 10.09 -5.77 -1.81
N GLY A 539 9.00 -5.53 -2.54
CA GLY A 539 9.02 -4.79 -3.79
C GLY A 539 9.62 -3.39 -3.63
N MET A 540 9.21 -2.66 -2.57
CA MET A 540 9.77 -1.35 -2.23
C MET A 540 11.24 -1.43 -1.84
N ALA A 541 11.64 -2.44 -1.05
CA ALA A 541 13.05 -2.67 -0.71
C ALA A 541 13.89 -2.91 -1.98
N ARG A 542 13.42 -3.71 -2.93
CA ARG A 542 14.09 -3.97 -4.20
C ARG A 542 14.20 -2.70 -5.05
N ARG A 543 13.13 -1.89 -5.12
CA ARG A 543 13.17 -0.55 -5.76
C ARG A 543 14.20 0.37 -5.12
N GLY A 544 14.35 0.30 -3.80
CA GLY A 544 15.34 1.05 -3.03
C GLY A 544 16.74 0.43 -3.02
N TRP A 545 17.03 -0.52 -3.93
CA TRP A 545 18.35 -1.14 -4.09
C TRP A 545 18.83 -1.99 -2.92
N CYS A 546 17.93 -2.45 -2.04
CA CYS A 546 18.28 -3.25 -0.87
C CYS A 546 18.80 -4.64 -1.26
N GLY A 547 19.90 -5.03 -0.65
CA GLY A 547 20.34 -6.42 -0.58
C GLY A 547 19.84 -7.08 0.72
N LYS A 548 20.03 -8.41 0.80
CA LYS A 548 19.65 -9.20 1.98
C LYS A 548 20.23 -8.66 3.30
N LYS A 549 21.46 -8.16 3.30
CA LYS A 549 22.16 -7.64 4.48
C LYS A 549 21.55 -6.35 5.05
N ASP A 550 20.76 -5.62 4.25
CA ASP A 550 20.22 -4.31 4.59
C ASP A 550 18.85 -4.42 5.30
N ILE A 551 18.23 -5.63 5.30
CA ILE A 551 16.87 -5.88 5.79
C ILE A 551 16.89 -6.79 7.02
N LEU A 552 16.35 -6.31 8.15
CA LEU A 552 16.25 -7.07 9.40
C LEU A 552 15.46 -8.36 9.26
N ASN A 553 14.41 -8.35 8.46
CA ASN A 553 13.52 -9.51 8.25
C ASN A 553 14.19 -10.71 7.58
N THR A 554 15.39 -10.56 7.06
CA THR A 554 16.15 -11.68 6.43
C THR A 554 16.95 -12.51 7.44
N PHE A 555 17.02 -12.06 8.69
CA PHE A 555 17.66 -12.78 9.78
C PHE A 555 16.65 -13.66 10.51
N GLY A 556 17.08 -14.82 11.02
CA GLY A 556 16.26 -15.63 11.92
C GLY A 556 16.06 -14.94 13.27
N PRO A 557 15.06 -15.35 14.07
CA PRO A 557 14.63 -14.61 15.26
C PRO A 557 15.78 -14.36 16.25
N LYS A 558 16.65 -15.34 16.50
CA LYS A 558 17.80 -15.19 17.42
C LYS A 558 18.87 -14.22 16.92
N GLU A 559 19.07 -14.15 15.62
CA GLU A 559 20.05 -13.24 15.00
C GLU A 559 19.48 -11.83 14.88
N LEU A 560 18.20 -11.72 14.56
CA LEU A 560 17.45 -10.47 14.53
C LEU A 560 17.60 -9.72 15.86
N LEU A 561 17.27 -10.38 16.99
CA LEU A 561 17.33 -9.76 18.33
C LEU A 561 18.73 -9.28 18.72
N LYS A 562 19.80 -9.84 18.13
CA LYS A 562 21.17 -9.35 18.37
C LYS A 562 21.51 -8.10 17.53
N LYS A 563 20.69 -7.76 16.54
CA LYS A 563 20.88 -6.59 15.66
C LYS A 563 20.06 -5.38 16.09
N LEU A 564 19.07 -5.61 16.94
CA LEU A 564 18.31 -4.55 17.61
C LEU A 564 19.15 -3.90 18.71
N LYS A 565 18.68 -2.81 19.31
CA LYS A 565 19.39 -2.06 20.35
C LYS A 565 19.60 -2.85 21.63
#